data_6ba9f3d14bde70d7d7e3148fabb53cad
#
_entry.id   6ba9f3d14bde70d7d7e3148fabb53cad
#
_cell.length_a   1.000
_cell.length_b   1.000
_cell.length_c   1.000
_cell.angle_alpha   90.00
_cell.angle_beta   90.00
_cell.angle_gamma   90.00
#
_symmetry.space_group_name_H-M   'P 1'
#
loop_
_entity.id
_entity.type
_entity.pdbx_description
1 polymer ?
#
loop_
_entity_poly.entity_id
_entity_poly.type
_entity_poly.pdbx_seq_one_letter_code
_entity_poly.pdbx_strand_id
1 'polypeptide(L)'
;MKVKVLGIQPGTVTDGMTNEEYVDRQISFMEELVEKEKPYLVAFPEMMTGIYFGMVREKKWFQYAEDFLTGPTTTKMLQESKKLDIHIAYSLFEKAVEDGKEVYYNTMGLVSPVRGVIGKYRKIHIPGGDIRYNAVYEKYYFNSGDKLPVFELDNGVKIAMLICYDRSFPEVWRSYYLQGAQIIVAATCTMGLRSDMFITELQTRALESHAFVIGLNRAGDEQVENEPVARHHFGKSFIANPLGNLVVEPLADEPWSYVVSELDMEEVTYARGRLNWQRDRHPELYGMVSDPNFAPKGLIFEKGF
;
A
#
# COMPACT_ATOMS: atom_id res chain seq x y z
N MET A 1 12.25 19.23 10.08
CA MET A 1 12.87 17.88 10.20
C MET A 1 12.70 17.16 8.88
N LYS A 2 13.78 16.56 8.38
CA LYS A 2 13.80 15.88 7.10
C LYS A 2 13.88 14.36 7.25
N VAL A 3 13.20 13.62 6.37
CA VAL A 3 13.18 12.16 6.35
C VAL A 3 13.47 11.68 4.93
N LYS A 4 14.58 10.99 4.71
CA LYS A 4 14.86 10.41 3.40
C LYS A 4 14.09 9.10 3.25
N VAL A 5 13.28 9.01 2.22
CA VAL A 5 12.45 7.84 1.91
C VAL A 5 12.83 7.23 0.58
N LEU A 6 12.69 5.92 0.47
CA LEU A 6 12.92 5.16 -0.75
C LEU A 6 11.72 4.23 -0.98
N GLY A 7 11.14 4.28 -2.17
CA GLY A 7 10.07 3.39 -2.59
C GLY A 7 10.53 2.50 -3.74
N ILE A 8 10.32 1.20 -3.60
CA ILE A 8 10.74 0.21 -4.60
C ILE A 8 9.63 -0.03 -5.62
N GLN A 9 9.98 0.00 -6.91
CA GLN A 9 9.18 -0.48 -8.02
C GLN A 9 9.79 -1.79 -8.52
N PRO A 10 9.38 -2.95 -8.00
CA PRO A 10 9.93 -4.24 -8.42
C PRO A 10 9.39 -4.62 -9.81
N GLY A 11 10.06 -5.58 -10.43
CA GLY A 11 9.48 -6.33 -11.54
C GLY A 11 8.43 -7.33 -11.05
N THR A 12 7.81 -8.01 -11.99
CA THR A 12 6.86 -9.10 -11.72
C THR A 12 7.59 -10.42 -11.41
N VAL A 13 6.86 -11.39 -10.90
CA VAL A 13 7.39 -12.76 -10.76
C VAL A 13 7.57 -13.35 -12.15
N THR A 14 8.78 -13.79 -12.44
CA THR A 14 9.11 -14.43 -13.73
C THR A 14 8.90 -15.94 -13.68
N ASP A 15 8.71 -16.56 -14.85
CA ASP A 15 8.51 -18.01 -14.98
C ASP A 15 9.57 -18.83 -14.24
N GLY A 16 9.12 -19.78 -13.44
CA GLY A 16 9.97 -20.67 -12.65
C GLY A 16 10.51 -20.09 -11.35
N MET A 17 10.30 -18.80 -11.08
CA MET A 17 10.72 -18.17 -9.83
C MET A 17 9.77 -18.54 -8.68
N THR A 18 10.31 -19.00 -7.58
CA THR A 18 9.55 -19.20 -6.35
C THR A 18 9.26 -17.87 -5.64
N ASN A 19 8.25 -17.85 -4.76
CA ASN A 19 7.98 -16.68 -3.95
C ASN A 19 9.16 -16.29 -3.05
N GLU A 20 9.91 -17.27 -2.55
CA GLU A 20 11.09 -17.02 -1.73
C GLU A 20 12.19 -16.33 -2.53
N GLU A 21 12.52 -16.84 -3.72
CA GLU A 21 13.49 -16.22 -4.62
C GLU A 21 13.07 -14.80 -5.03
N TYR A 22 11.77 -14.57 -5.23
CA TYR A 22 11.26 -13.23 -5.54
C TYR A 22 11.42 -12.25 -4.38
N VAL A 23 11.14 -12.68 -3.15
CA VAL A 23 11.38 -11.86 -1.94
C VAL A 23 12.88 -11.60 -1.77
N ASP A 24 13.73 -12.60 -1.91
CA ASP A 24 15.19 -12.46 -1.76
C ASP A 24 15.79 -11.53 -2.82
N ARG A 25 15.28 -11.55 -4.03
CA ARG A 25 15.67 -10.60 -5.08
C ARG A 25 15.29 -9.16 -4.73
N GLN A 26 14.10 -8.94 -4.16
CA GLN A 26 13.70 -7.61 -3.69
C GLN A 26 14.56 -7.13 -2.52
N ILE A 27 14.92 -8.02 -1.61
CA ILE A 27 15.82 -7.71 -0.49
C ILE A 27 17.20 -7.33 -1.02
N SER A 28 17.79 -8.11 -1.92
CA SER A 28 19.10 -7.80 -2.51
C SER A 28 19.09 -6.43 -3.22
N PHE A 29 18.03 -6.15 -3.98
CA PHE A 29 17.87 -4.84 -4.62
C PHE A 29 17.72 -3.71 -3.60
N MET A 30 16.97 -3.92 -2.52
CA MET A 30 16.87 -2.97 -1.41
C MET A 30 18.22 -2.70 -0.77
N GLU A 31 19.03 -3.72 -0.50
CA GLU A 31 20.36 -3.60 0.12
C GLU A 31 21.29 -2.69 -0.70
N GLU A 32 21.36 -2.94 -2.02
CA GLU A 32 22.14 -2.12 -2.95
C GLU A 32 21.70 -0.65 -2.91
N LEU A 33 20.37 -0.41 -2.88
CA LEU A 33 19.81 0.93 -2.84
C LEU A 33 20.04 1.61 -1.50
N VAL A 34 19.96 0.88 -0.38
CA VAL A 34 20.20 1.42 0.96
C VAL A 34 21.68 1.82 1.11
N GLU A 35 22.61 1.03 0.59
CA GLU A 35 24.03 1.39 0.59
C GLU A 35 24.29 2.70 -0.18
N LYS A 36 23.65 2.86 -1.33
CA LYS A 36 23.78 4.03 -2.19
C LYS A 36 23.09 5.26 -1.65
N GLU A 37 21.84 5.14 -1.25
CA GLU A 37 20.95 6.27 -0.98
C GLU A 37 20.84 6.63 0.51
N LYS A 38 21.16 5.71 1.43
CA LYS A 38 21.07 5.91 2.88
C LYS A 38 19.68 6.41 3.32
N PRO A 39 18.56 5.75 2.97
CA PRO A 39 17.23 6.18 3.37
C PRO A 39 16.98 5.90 4.86
N TYR A 40 16.04 6.62 5.46
CA TYR A 40 15.51 6.34 6.79
C TYR A 40 14.34 5.35 6.75
N LEU A 41 13.56 5.36 5.65
CA LEU A 41 12.42 4.49 5.41
C LEU A 41 12.49 3.91 4.00
N VAL A 42 12.34 2.60 3.91
CA VAL A 42 12.09 1.91 2.63
C VAL A 42 10.66 1.39 2.60
N ALA A 43 10.00 1.50 1.45
CA ALA A 43 8.64 1.00 1.26
C ALA A 43 8.53 0.12 0.02
N PHE A 44 7.77 -0.97 0.16
CA PHE A 44 7.45 -1.92 -0.91
C PHE A 44 6.00 -1.78 -1.36
N PRO A 45 5.65 -2.18 -2.60
CA PRO A 45 4.28 -2.22 -3.08
C PRO A 45 3.47 -3.38 -2.48
N GLU A 46 2.20 -3.47 -2.87
CA GLU A 46 1.28 -4.54 -2.50
C GLU A 46 1.77 -5.92 -2.98
N MET A 47 1.52 -6.97 -2.17
CA MET A 47 1.81 -8.38 -2.48
C MET A 47 3.28 -8.64 -2.86
N MET A 48 4.21 -8.01 -2.13
CA MET A 48 5.64 -8.18 -2.41
C MET A 48 6.13 -9.63 -2.24
N THR A 49 5.32 -10.49 -1.64
CA THR A 49 5.69 -11.89 -1.37
C THR A 49 5.48 -12.83 -2.55
N GLY A 50 4.98 -12.35 -3.70
CA GLY A 50 4.79 -13.21 -4.85
C GLY A 50 3.91 -12.62 -5.94
N ILE A 51 3.41 -13.51 -6.79
CA ILE A 51 2.51 -13.18 -7.89
C ILE A 51 1.17 -12.62 -7.38
N TYR A 52 0.57 -11.70 -8.15
CA TYR A 52 -0.77 -11.22 -7.83
C TYR A 52 -1.83 -12.20 -8.32
N PHE A 53 -2.22 -13.13 -7.46
CA PHE A 53 -3.18 -14.20 -7.75
C PHE A 53 -4.66 -13.77 -7.67
N GLY A 54 -4.97 -12.52 -7.34
CA GLY A 54 -6.35 -12.01 -7.23
C GLY A 54 -7.18 -12.07 -8.52
N MET A 55 -6.59 -12.51 -9.63
CA MET A 55 -7.24 -12.64 -10.92
C MET A 55 -7.87 -14.02 -11.16
N VAL A 56 -7.58 -15.01 -10.32
CA VAL A 56 -8.08 -16.39 -10.40
C VAL A 56 -8.68 -16.86 -9.08
N ARG A 57 -9.51 -17.91 -9.10
CA ARG A 57 -10.12 -18.50 -7.89
C ARG A 57 -9.57 -19.92 -7.69
N GLU A 58 -8.43 -20.04 -7.03
CA GLU A 58 -7.78 -21.32 -6.82
C GLU A 58 -7.30 -21.48 -5.38
N LYS A 59 -7.67 -22.59 -4.75
CA LYS A 59 -7.31 -22.87 -3.35
C LYS A 59 -5.80 -22.99 -3.11
N LYS A 60 -5.02 -23.33 -4.15
CA LYS A 60 -3.57 -23.48 -4.03
C LYS A 60 -2.86 -22.25 -3.50
N TRP A 61 -3.41 -21.05 -3.75
CA TRP A 61 -2.78 -19.79 -3.31
C TRP A 61 -2.78 -19.59 -1.80
N PHE A 62 -3.70 -20.21 -1.06
CA PHE A 62 -3.71 -20.14 0.41
C PHE A 62 -2.45 -20.73 1.07
N GLN A 63 -1.71 -21.60 0.39
CA GLN A 63 -0.44 -22.13 0.90
C GLN A 63 0.65 -21.09 1.10
N TYR A 64 0.55 -19.94 0.44
CA TYR A 64 1.52 -18.83 0.54
C TYR A 64 1.18 -17.82 1.64
N ALA A 65 0.07 -18.05 2.36
CA ALA A 65 -0.29 -17.20 3.48
C ALA A 65 0.57 -17.55 4.71
N GLU A 66 1.06 -16.52 5.39
CA GLU A 66 1.95 -16.64 6.54
C GLU A 66 1.44 -15.90 7.77
N ASP A 67 1.84 -16.36 8.96
CA ASP A 67 1.57 -15.59 10.19
C ASP A 67 2.32 -14.27 10.18
N PHE A 68 1.63 -13.22 10.56
CA PHE A 68 2.22 -11.87 10.48
C PHE A 68 3.46 -11.69 11.37
N LEU A 69 3.50 -12.28 12.56
CA LEU A 69 4.60 -12.03 13.49
C LEU A 69 5.75 -13.03 13.32
N THR A 70 5.44 -14.28 12.99
CA THR A 70 6.39 -15.39 13.00
C THR A 70 6.72 -15.91 11.60
N GLY A 71 6.01 -15.42 10.58
CA GLY A 71 6.21 -15.81 9.19
C GLY A 71 7.57 -15.38 8.63
N PRO A 72 7.99 -16.03 7.54
CA PRO A 72 9.31 -15.79 6.94
C PRO A 72 9.52 -14.37 6.49
N THR A 73 8.49 -13.71 5.90
CA THR A 73 8.63 -12.34 5.39
C THR A 73 8.89 -11.35 6.52
N THR A 74 8.08 -11.34 7.57
CA THR A 74 8.31 -10.44 8.72
C THR A 74 9.65 -10.71 9.38
N THR A 75 10.04 -11.98 9.50
CA THR A 75 11.34 -12.35 10.06
C THR A 75 12.49 -11.78 9.23
N LYS A 76 12.46 -11.93 7.89
CA LYS A 76 13.46 -11.34 6.98
C LYS A 76 13.48 -9.80 7.10
N MET A 77 12.30 -9.14 7.08
CA MET A 77 12.22 -7.68 7.20
C MET A 77 12.76 -7.14 8.51
N LEU A 78 12.53 -7.85 9.62
CA LEU A 78 13.12 -7.51 10.93
C LEU A 78 14.65 -7.63 10.93
N GLN A 79 15.18 -8.68 10.32
CA GLN A 79 16.62 -8.88 10.21
C GLN A 79 17.27 -7.78 9.37
N GLU A 80 16.69 -7.48 8.21
CA GLU A 80 17.21 -6.44 7.30
C GLU A 80 17.05 -5.03 7.89
N SER A 81 15.92 -4.73 8.54
CA SER A 81 15.72 -3.46 9.23
C SER A 81 16.83 -3.21 10.26
N LYS A 82 17.15 -4.21 11.09
CA LYS A 82 18.19 -4.12 12.09
C LYS A 82 19.60 -4.06 11.47
N LYS A 83 19.87 -4.85 10.44
CA LYS A 83 21.16 -4.91 9.74
C LYS A 83 21.51 -3.59 9.06
N LEU A 84 20.51 -2.97 8.41
CA LEU A 84 20.67 -1.76 7.60
C LEU A 84 20.37 -0.46 8.34
N ASP A 85 19.89 -0.56 9.58
CA ASP A 85 19.47 0.57 10.43
C ASP A 85 18.39 1.45 9.77
N ILE A 86 17.36 0.82 9.21
CA ILE A 86 16.25 1.48 8.48
C ILE A 86 14.89 0.99 8.93
N HIS A 87 13.87 1.85 8.76
CA HIS A 87 12.47 1.41 8.81
C HIS A 87 12.09 0.75 7.49
N ILE A 88 11.25 -0.30 7.55
CA ILE A 88 10.75 -0.97 6.34
C ILE A 88 9.23 -1.10 6.42
N ALA A 89 8.53 -0.55 5.42
CA ALA A 89 7.11 -0.81 5.16
C ALA A 89 7.00 -1.87 4.05
N TYR A 90 6.42 -3.01 4.36
CA TYR A 90 6.37 -4.18 3.48
C TYR A 90 4.96 -4.77 3.44
N SER A 91 4.66 -5.64 2.48
CA SER A 91 3.35 -6.29 2.35
C SER A 91 3.46 -7.81 2.30
N LEU A 92 2.41 -8.50 2.74
CA LEU A 92 2.35 -9.96 2.73
C LEU A 92 0.90 -10.47 2.66
N PHE A 93 0.74 -11.74 2.29
CA PHE A 93 -0.50 -12.48 2.45
C PHE A 93 -0.54 -13.04 3.86
N GLU A 94 -1.33 -12.42 4.72
CA GLU A 94 -1.44 -12.80 6.13
C GLU A 94 -2.44 -13.92 6.35
N LYS A 95 -2.04 -14.92 7.15
CA LYS A 95 -2.90 -15.91 7.77
C LYS A 95 -3.01 -15.61 9.27
N ALA A 96 -4.21 -15.55 9.80
CA ALA A 96 -4.47 -15.36 11.22
C ALA A 96 -5.48 -16.39 11.72
N VAL A 97 -5.60 -16.54 13.04
CA VAL A 97 -6.65 -17.34 13.67
C VAL A 97 -7.50 -16.42 14.52
N GLU A 98 -8.77 -16.28 14.17
CA GLU A 98 -9.75 -15.46 14.88
C GLU A 98 -10.99 -16.32 15.22
N ASP A 99 -11.40 -16.30 16.47
CA ASP A 99 -12.49 -17.15 16.98
C ASP A 99 -12.34 -18.65 16.63
N GLY A 100 -11.08 -19.12 16.63
CA GLY A 100 -10.73 -20.51 16.30
C GLY A 100 -10.81 -20.88 14.81
N LYS A 101 -10.97 -19.90 13.93
CA LYS A 101 -11.01 -20.10 12.48
C LYS A 101 -9.83 -19.43 11.80
N GLU A 102 -9.32 -20.06 10.75
CA GLU A 102 -8.35 -19.43 9.88
C GLU A 102 -9.02 -18.30 9.06
N VAL A 103 -8.40 -17.14 9.09
CA VAL A 103 -8.80 -15.94 8.34
C VAL A 103 -7.59 -15.37 7.62
N TYR A 104 -7.82 -14.69 6.51
CA TYR A 104 -6.75 -14.28 5.62
C TYR A 104 -6.88 -12.80 5.25
N TYR A 105 -5.76 -12.11 5.17
CA TYR A 105 -5.73 -10.67 4.90
C TYR A 105 -4.63 -10.30 3.91
N ASN A 106 -4.87 -9.25 3.16
CA ASN A 106 -3.84 -8.52 2.44
C ASN A 106 -3.30 -7.45 3.40
N THR A 107 -2.03 -7.59 3.81
CA THR A 107 -1.50 -6.86 4.98
C THR A 107 -0.22 -6.13 4.65
N MET A 108 -0.09 -4.90 5.13
CA MET A 108 1.19 -4.19 5.22
C MET A 108 1.69 -4.22 6.67
N GLY A 109 2.98 -4.50 6.81
CA GLY A 109 3.72 -4.40 8.07
C GLY A 109 4.66 -3.20 8.06
N LEU A 110 4.99 -2.71 9.24
CA LEU A 110 6.00 -1.69 9.48
C LEU A 110 6.96 -2.17 10.57
N VAL A 111 8.25 -2.19 10.27
CA VAL A 111 9.31 -2.54 11.23
C VAL A 111 10.27 -1.38 11.44
N SER A 112 10.87 -1.35 12.62
CA SER A 112 11.89 -0.41 13.08
C SER A 112 13.16 -1.17 13.44
N PRO A 113 14.34 -0.61 13.19
CA PRO A 113 15.60 -1.19 13.61
C PRO A 113 15.75 -1.25 15.14
N VAL A 114 15.05 -0.38 15.87
CA VAL A 114 15.12 -0.25 17.33
C VAL A 114 13.99 -0.99 18.03
N ARG A 115 12.74 -0.78 17.59
CA ARG A 115 11.53 -1.29 18.26
C ARG A 115 11.03 -2.64 17.71
N GLY A 116 11.60 -3.13 16.60
CA GLY A 116 11.09 -4.32 15.92
C GLY A 116 9.80 -4.05 15.17
N VAL A 117 8.79 -4.90 15.31
CA VAL A 117 7.48 -4.69 14.67
C VAL A 117 6.77 -3.50 15.30
N ILE A 118 6.55 -2.43 14.52
CA ILE A 118 5.77 -1.27 14.96
C ILE A 118 4.27 -1.58 14.90
N GLY A 119 3.84 -2.22 13.82
CA GLY A 119 2.45 -2.61 13.63
C GLY A 119 2.12 -3.05 12.22
N LYS A 120 0.81 -3.24 11.98
CA LYS A 120 0.29 -3.66 10.68
C LYS A 120 -0.98 -2.92 10.29
N TYR A 121 -1.20 -2.82 8.98
CA TYR A 121 -2.45 -2.41 8.36
C TYR A 121 -3.00 -3.56 7.51
N ARG A 122 -4.25 -3.94 7.71
CA ARG A 122 -4.98 -4.89 6.87
C ARG A 122 -5.86 -4.13 5.89
N LYS A 123 -5.80 -4.46 4.61
CA LYS A 123 -6.63 -3.85 3.56
C LYS A 123 -8.10 -3.89 3.95
N ILE A 124 -8.77 -2.74 3.94
CA ILE A 124 -10.17 -2.62 4.34
C ILE A 124 -11.08 -2.83 3.14
N HIS A 125 -10.80 -2.15 2.03
CA HIS A 125 -11.64 -2.22 0.85
C HIS A 125 -11.14 -3.33 -0.08
N ILE A 126 -11.84 -4.46 -0.06
CA ILE A 126 -11.51 -5.62 -0.87
C ILE A 126 -12.29 -5.56 -2.18
N PRO A 127 -11.62 -5.36 -3.34
CA PRO A 127 -12.30 -5.41 -4.61
C PRO A 127 -12.78 -6.83 -4.91
N GLY A 128 -13.85 -6.94 -5.67
CA GLY A 128 -14.36 -8.25 -6.08
C GLY A 128 -15.70 -8.14 -6.76
N GLY A 129 -15.94 -9.06 -7.64
CA GLY A 129 -17.16 -9.17 -8.44
C GLY A 129 -16.86 -9.70 -9.82
N ASP A 130 -17.78 -10.47 -10.37
CA ASP A 130 -17.80 -10.84 -11.79
C ASP A 130 -18.14 -9.60 -12.63
N ILE A 131 -17.18 -8.70 -12.75
CA ILE A 131 -17.30 -7.60 -13.70
C ILE A 131 -16.93 -8.19 -15.05
N ARG A 132 -17.84 -8.13 -16.01
CA ARG A 132 -17.74 -8.70 -17.36
C ARG A 132 -16.45 -8.36 -18.13
N TYR A 133 -15.64 -7.43 -17.61
CA TYR A 133 -14.44 -6.91 -18.29
C TYR A 133 -13.15 -6.96 -17.46
N ASN A 134 -13.24 -7.24 -16.13
CA ASN A 134 -12.07 -7.32 -15.25
C ASN A 134 -12.45 -8.09 -13.98
N ALA A 135 -12.50 -9.42 -14.10
CA ALA A 135 -12.74 -10.26 -12.93
C ALA A 135 -11.60 -10.08 -11.92
N VAL A 136 -11.94 -9.66 -10.71
CA VAL A 136 -11.04 -9.59 -9.56
C VAL A 136 -11.67 -10.37 -8.43
N TYR A 137 -10.95 -11.36 -7.92
CA TYR A 137 -11.45 -12.31 -6.93
C TYR A 137 -10.83 -12.14 -5.55
N GLU A 138 -10.37 -10.94 -5.19
CA GLU A 138 -9.75 -10.71 -3.88
C GLU A 138 -10.68 -11.09 -2.72
N LYS A 139 -12.00 -10.89 -2.85
CA LYS A 139 -12.99 -11.34 -1.84
C LYS A 139 -13.05 -12.84 -1.61
N TYR A 140 -12.50 -13.64 -2.51
CA TYR A 140 -12.36 -15.09 -2.32
C TYR A 140 -11.23 -15.43 -1.34
N TYR A 141 -10.22 -14.57 -1.28
CA TYR A 141 -9.00 -14.80 -0.50
C TYR A 141 -8.98 -14.01 0.81
N PHE A 142 -9.42 -12.75 0.79
CA PHE A 142 -9.16 -11.81 1.87
C PHE A 142 -10.42 -11.38 2.60
N ASN A 143 -10.29 -11.32 3.92
CA ASN A 143 -11.20 -10.62 4.80
C ASN A 143 -10.88 -9.12 4.80
N SER A 144 -11.88 -8.29 5.09
CA SER A 144 -11.69 -6.85 5.34
C SER A 144 -10.97 -6.61 6.65
N GLY A 145 -9.99 -5.69 6.64
CA GLY A 145 -9.46 -5.11 7.87
C GLY A 145 -10.51 -4.25 8.59
N ASP A 146 -10.24 -3.92 9.84
CA ASP A 146 -11.17 -3.21 10.74
C ASP A 146 -10.59 -1.93 11.35
N LYS A 147 -9.35 -1.54 10.97
CA LYS A 147 -8.64 -0.41 11.57
C LYS A 147 -7.91 0.45 10.54
N LEU A 148 -7.90 1.74 10.80
CA LEU A 148 -7.12 2.74 10.07
C LEU A 148 -6.02 3.31 11.00
N PRO A 149 -4.96 2.54 11.30
CA PRO A 149 -3.92 2.97 12.22
C PRO A 149 -3.00 4.01 11.58
N VAL A 150 -2.53 4.93 12.41
CA VAL A 150 -1.38 5.79 12.13
C VAL A 150 -0.27 5.39 13.10
N PHE A 151 0.90 5.13 12.57
CA PHE A 151 2.07 4.72 13.34
C PHE A 151 3.03 5.88 13.51
N GLU A 152 3.98 5.73 14.42
CA GLU A 152 5.04 6.70 14.63
C GLU A 152 6.41 6.04 14.40
N LEU A 153 7.21 6.62 13.53
CA LEU A 153 8.60 6.23 13.33
C LEU A 153 9.46 6.65 14.54
N ASP A 154 10.66 6.11 14.66
CA ASP A 154 11.52 6.35 15.84
C ASP A 154 11.92 7.82 16.01
N ASN A 155 11.82 8.63 14.97
CA ASN A 155 12.05 10.08 14.99
C ASN A 155 10.76 10.91 15.25
N GLY A 156 9.64 10.27 15.57
CA GLY A 156 8.35 10.92 15.86
C GLY A 156 7.51 11.27 14.64
N VAL A 157 7.94 10.97 13.41
CA VAL A 157 7.16 11.20 12.21
C VAL A 157 6.01 10.20 12.14
N LYS A 158 4.80 10.70 11.89
CA LYS A 158 3.58 9.91 11.77
C LYS A 158 3.39 9.39 10.36
N ILE A 159 3.30 8.07 10.23
CA ILE A 159 3.13 7.35 8.96
C ILE A 159 1.83 6.55 8.97
N ALA A 160 1.13 6.56 7.84
CA ALA A 160 0.01 5.66 7.56
C ALA A 160 0.29 4.82 6.32
N MET A 161 -0.40 3.71 6.20
CA MET A 161 -0.31 2.80 5.06
C MET A 161 -1.71 2.48 4.55
N LEU A 162 -1.83 2.32 3.23
CA LEU A 162 -3.04 1.84 2.59
C LEU A 162 -2.69 0.92 1.40
N ILE A 163 -3.63 0.08 1.00
CA ILE A 163 -3.38 -0.93 -0.01
C ILE A 163 -4.33 -0.75 -1.20
N CYS A 164 -3.77 -0.44 -2.35
CA CYS A 164 -4.35 -0.48 -3.69
C CYS A 164 -5.76 0.15 -3.78
N TYR A 165 -6.81 -0.65 -3.68
CA TYR A 165 -8.21 -0.20 -3.83
C TYR A 165 -8.64 0.81 -2.75
N ASP A 166 -8.00 0.78 -1.57
CA ASP A 166 -8.25 1.76 -0.49
C ASP A 166 -8.04 3.21 -0.96
N ARG A 167 -7.14 3.44 -1.96
CA ARG A 167 -6.87 4.77 -2.50
C ARG A 167 -8.11 5.47 -3.07
N SER A 168 -9.11 4.68 -3.49
CA SER A 168 -10.34 5.19 -4.10
C SER A 168 -11.36 5.76 -3.09
N PHE A 169 -11.11 5.55 -1.79
CA PHE A 169 -12.03 5.92 -0.72
C PHE A 169 -11.52 7.16 0.02
N PRO A 170 -12.11 8.36 -0.23
CA PRO A 170 -11.71 9.60 0.44
C PRO A 170 -11.73 9.51 1.97
N GLU A 171 -12.58 8.65 2.51
CA GLU A 171 -12.77 8.42 3.94
C GLU A 171 -11.49 7.89 4.60
N VAL A 172 -10.74 7.03 3.94
CA VAL A 172 -9.44 6.52 4.42
C VAL A 172 -8.46 7.69 4.58
N TRP A 173 -8.30 8.50 3.55
CA TRP A 173 -7.39 9.64 3.53
C TRP A 173 -7.77 10.70 4.55
N ARG A 174 -9.07 10.98 4.68
CA ARG A 174 -9.58 11.92 5.68
C ARG A 174 -9.35 11.40 7.09
N SER A 175 -9.50 10.09 7.32
CA SER A 175 -9.21 9.49 8.62
C SER A 175 -7.74 9.61 8.99
N TYR A 176 -6.82 9.38 8.05
CA TYR A 176 -5.38 9.56 8.28
C TYR A 176 -5.00 11.02 8.51
N TYR A 177 -5.58 11.95 7.75
CA TYR A 177 -5.39 13.39 7.98
C TYR A 177 -5.77 13.80 9.40
N LEU A 178 -6.95 13.35 9.88
CA LEU A 178 -7.46 13.70 11.21
C LEU A 178 -6.61 13.10 12.34
N GLN A 179 -5.96 11.96 12.11
CA GLN A 179 -5.02 11.35 13.04
C GLN A 179 -3.61 11.95 12.96
N GLY A 180 -3.36 12.84 11.99
CA GLY A 180 -2.12 13.58 11.87
C GLY A 180 -1.03 12.89 11.06
N ALA A 181 -1.36 11.91 10.21
CA ALA A 181 -0.38 11.27 9.32
C ALA A 181 0.37 12.32 8.48
N GLN A 182 1.69 12.22 8.42
CA GLN A 182 2.57 13.14 7.69
C GLN A 182 3.12 12.49 6.41
N ILE A 183 3.26 11.17 6.43
CA ILE A 183 3.61 10.34 5.26
C ILE A 183 2.54 9.27 5.11
N ILE A 184 2.08 9.02 3.89
CA ILE A 184 1.15 7.95 3.57
C ILE A 184 1.77 7.09 2.46
N VAL A 185 2.01 5.81 2.75
CA VAL A 185 2.44 4.84 1.75
C VAL A 185 1.21 4.22 1.10
N ALA A 186 1.05 4.44 -0.18
CA ALA A 186 0.01 3.83 -1.00
C ALA A 186 0.64 2.67 -1.80
N ALA A 187 0.62 1.49 -1.22
CA ALA A 187 1.18 0.28 -1.81
C ALA A 187 0.15 -0.34 -2.77
N THR A 188 0.51 -0.50 -4.04
CA THR A 188 -0.40 -1.04 -5.03
C THR A 188 0.21 -2.18 -5.85
N CYS A 189 -0.68 -3.00 -6.40
CA CYS A 189 -0.41 -3.97 -7.43
C CYS A 189 -1.48 -3.79 -8.50
N THR A 190 -1.38 -2.68 -9.23
CA THR A 190 -2.47 -2.20 -10.10
C THR A 190 -2.08 -2.20 -11.56
N MET A 191 -3.08 -2.42 -12.41
CA MET A 191 -2.93 -2.62 -13.85
C MET A 191 -4.12 -2.02 -14.62
N GLY A 192 -4.01 -1.93 -15.93
CA GLY A 192 -5.14 -1.67 -16.82
C GLY A 192 -5.65 -0.23 -16.83
N LEU A 193 -6.96 -0.07 -16.92
CA LEU A 193 -7.65 1.19 -17.28
C LEU A 193 -7.43 2.37 -16.35
N ARG A 194 -6.95 2.15 -15.13
CA ARG A 194 -6.73 3.23 -14.16
C ARG A 194 -5.33 3.82 -14.19
N SER A 195 -4.49 3.40 -15.13
CA SER A 195 -3.11 3.90 -15.24
C SER A 195 -3.02 5.40 -15.45
N ASP A 196 -3.96 5.98 -16.23
CA ASP A 196 -3.96 7.42 -16.51
C ASP A 196 -4.41 8.26 -15.32
N MET A 197 -5.28 7.70 -14.47
CA MET A 197 -5.78 8.38 -13.27
C MET A 197 -4.92 8.15 -12.03
N PHE A 198 -4.01 7.18 -12.04
CA PHE A 198 -3.24 6.77 -10.87
C PHE A 198 -2.48 7.93 -10.21
N ILE A 199 -1.80 8.72 -11.01
CA ILE A 199 -1.01 9.86 -10.54
C ILE A 199 -1.94 10.97 -10.04
N THR A 200 -2.91 11.39 -10.86
CA THR A 200 -3.85 12.46 -10.52
C THR A 200 -4.66 12.14 -9.26
N GLU A 201 -5.11 10.90 -9.13
CA GLU A 201 -5.82 10.42 -7.95
C GLU A 201 -4.95 10.60 -6.69
N LEU A 202 -3.73 10.09 -6.68
CA LEU A 202 -2.86 10.15 -5.51
C LEU A 202 -2.31 11.55 -5.23
N GLN A 203 -2.07 12.39 -6.24
CA GLN A 203 -1.75 13.81 -6.05
C GLN A 203 -2.90 14.55 -5.35
N THR A 204 -4.14 14.32 -5.80
CA THR A 204 -5.33 14.87 -5.15
C THR A 204 -5.43 14.42 -3.70
N ARG A 205 -5.16 13.15 -3.43
CA ARG A 205 -5.14 12.59 -2.07
C ARG A 205 -4.05 13.19 -1.19
N ALA A 206 -2.87 13.45 -1.73
CA ALA A 206 -1.80 14.15 -1.02
C ALA A 206 -2.23 15.54 -0.58
N LEU A 207 -2.86 16.31 -1.48
CA LEU A 207 -3.44 17.62 -1.18
C LEU A 207 -4.55 17.52 -0.11
N GLU A 208 -5.50 16.58 -0.25
CA GLU A 208 -6.63 16.43 0.67
C GLU A 208 -6.23 15.97 2.08
N SER A 209 -5.13 15.23 2.21
CA SER A 209 -4.61 14.74 3.49
C SER A 209 -3.51 15.62 4.07
N HIS A 210 -3.04 16.64 3.32
CA HIS A 210 -1.88 17.45 3.68
C HIS A 210 -0.72 16.57 4.21
N ALA A 211 -0.38 15.55 3.42
CA ALA A 211 0.67 14.59 3.74
C ALA A 211 1.48 14.28 2.48
N PHE A 212 2.73 13.86 2.65
CA PHE A 212 3.46 13.23 1.57
C PHE A 212 2.82 11.89 1.21
N VAL A 213 2.66 11.64 -0.07
CA VAL A 213 2.17 10.35 -0.58
C VAL A 213 3.27 9.66 -1.38
N ILE A 214 3.62 8.45 -0.96
CA ILE A 214 4.54 7.57 -1.68
C ILE A 214 3.65 6.55 -2.40
N GLY A 215 3.39 6.79 -3.68
CA GLY A 215 2.61 5.90 -4.54
C GLY A 215 3.51 4.84 -5.15
N LEU A 216 3.29 3.58 -4.82
CA LEU A 216 4.12 2.46 -5.25
C LEU A 216 3.32 1.44 -6.04
N ASN A 217 3.91 0.96 -7.12
CA ASN A 217 3.37 -0.12 -7.95
C ASN A 217 4.53 -1.02 -8.42
N ARG A 218 4.21 -2.20 -8.93
CA ARG A 218 5.18 -3.01 -9.68
C ARG A 218 5.12 -2.66 -11.17
N ALA A 219 6.11 -3.10 -11.95
CA ALA A 219 6.18 -2.87 -13.39
C ALA A 219 6.42 -4.18 -14.15
N GLY A 220 5.85 -4.28 -15.36
CA GLY A 220 6.02 -5.41 -16.27
C GLY A 220 4.81 -6.33 -16.34
N ASP A 221 4.94 -7.34 -17.22
CA ASP A 221 3.90 -8.33 -17.47
C ASP A 221 3.95 -9.45 -16.44
N GLU A 222 2.79 -9.85 -15.92
CA GLU A 222 2.65 -10.97 -14.99
C GLU A 222 1.61 -11.96 -15.50
N GLN A 223 1.99 -13.23 -15.60
CA GLN A 223 1.11 -14.31 -16.05
C GLN A 223 0.77 -15.21 -14.87
N VAL A 224 -0.49 -15.19 -14.46
CA VAL A 224 -1.01 -16.16 -13.49
C VAL A 224 -1.40 -17.43 -14.23
N GLU A 225 -1.00 -18.59 -13.69
CA GLU A 225 -1.42 -19.87 -14.24
C GLU A 225 -2.95 -19.96 -14.33
N ASN A 226 -3.46 -20.46 -15.43
CA ASN A 226 -4.88 -20.56 -15.80
C ASN A 226 -5.58 -19.21 -16.08
N GLU A 227 -4.87 -18.10 -16.10
CA GLU A 227 -5.40 -16.87 -16.65
C GLU A 227 -5.11 -16.80 -18.16
N PRO A 228 -6.10 -16.45 -18.99
CA PRO A 228 -5.92 -16.48 -20.45
C PRO A 228 -4.99 -15.37 -20.98
N VAL A 229 -4.75 -14.33 -20.22
CA VAL A 229 -3.99 -13.14 -20.67
C VAL A 229 -3.07 -12.67 -19.57
N ALA A 230 -1.80 -12.41 -19.91
CA ALA A 230 -0.88 -11.72 -19.01
C ALA A 230 -1.40 -10.33 -18.64
N ARG A 231 -1.17 -9.92 -17.41
CA ARG A 231 -1.57 -8.62 -16.91
C ARG A 231 -0.36 -7.70 -16.84
N HIS A 232 -0.52 -6.52 -17.38
CA HIS A 232 0.51 -5.49 -17.41
C HIS A 232 0.39 -4.54 -16.22
N HIS A 233 1.38 -4.57 -15.35
CA HIS A 233 1.56 -3.60 -14.26
C HIS A 233 2.35 -2.40 -14.79
N PHE A 234 1.75 -1.24 -14.77
CA PHE A 234 2.23 -0.05 -15.48
C PHE A 234 3.32 0.76 -14.75
N GLY A 235 3.85 0.28 -13.63
CA GLY A 235 4.82 1.05 -12.86
C GLY A 235 4.26 2.37 -12.34
N LYS A 236 4.83 3.48 -12.76
CA LYS A 236 4.43 4.85 -12.42
C LYS A 236 4.54 5.16 -10.91
N SER A 237 5.45 4.49 -10.19
CA SER A 237 5.71 4.86 -8.79
C SER A 237 6.24 6.29 -8.71
N PHE A 238 5.81 7.06 -7.69
CA PHE A 238 6.15 8.47 -7.56
C PHE A 238 6.01 8.97 -6.12
N ILE A 239 6.42 10.21 -5.87
CA ILE A 239 6.21 10.88 -4.59
C ILE A 239 5.54 12.24 -4.83
N ALA A 240 4.45 12.50 -4.11
CA ALA A 240 3.77 13.79 -4.08
C ALA A 240 3.90 14.46 -2.70
N ASN A 241 3.98 15.79 -2.69
CA ASN A 241 4.06 16.58 -1.47
C ASN A 241 2.67 16.95 -0.90
N PRO A 242 2.60 17.54 0.32
CA PRO A 242 1.34 17.91 0.97
C PRO A 242 0.47 18.93 0.22
N LEU A 243 0.96 19.53 -0.85
CA LEU A 243 0.22 20.41 -1.75
C LEU A 243 -0.19 19.74 -3.06
N GLY A 244 0.04 18.42 -3.20
CA GLY A 244 -0.29 17.64 -4.38
C GLY A 244 0.71 17.77 -5.54
N ASN A 245 1.83 18.47 -5.35
CA ASN A 245 2.86 18.57 -6.39
C ASN A 245 3.75 17.33 -6.40
N LEU A 246 4.24 16.96 -7.57
CA LEU A 246 5.21 15.88 -7.69
C LEU A 246 6.56 16.33 -7.10
N VAL A 247 7.10 15.51 -6.20
CA VAL A 247 8.47 15.64 -5.66
C VAL A 247 9.42 14.74 -6.44
N VAL A 248 8.92 13.56 -6.80
CA VAL A 248 9.59 12.65 -7.72
C VAL A 248 8.59 12.34 -8.82
N GLU A 249 9.00 12.57 -10.05
CA GLU A 249 8.19 12.29 -11.23
C GLU A 249 7.85 10.80 -11.31
N PRO A 250 6.71 10.44 -11.89
CA PRO A 250 6.35 9.04 -12.09
C PRO A 250 7.41 8.29 -12.87
N LEU A 251 7.84 7.17 -12.32
CA LEU A 251 8.78 6.29 -13.01
C LEU A 251 8.19 5.79 -14.33
N ALA A 252 9.06 5.47 -15.26
CA ALA A 252 8.68 4.70 -16.45
C ALA A 252 8.16 3.31 -16.04
N ASP A 253 7.54 2.62 -16.98
CA ASP A 253 7.18 1.22 -16.87
C ASP A 253 8.44 0.35 -17.01
N GLU A 254 9.31 0.51 -16.04
CA GLU A 254 10.61 -0.15 -15.98
C GLU A 254 10.72 -0.93 -14.66
N PRO A 255 10.84 -2.27 -14.73
CA PRO A 255 11.01 -3.09 -13.53
C PRO A 255 12.36 -2.82 -12.86
N TRP A 256 12.41 -3.07 -11.54
CA TRP A 256 13.63 -2.90 -10.73
C TRP A 256 14.14 -1.46 -10.73
N SER A 257 13.22 -0.53 -10.60
CA SER A 257 13.49 0.89 -10.43
C SER A 257 13.00 1.38 -9.06
N TYR A 258 13.26 2.66 -8.71
CA TYR A 258 12.93 3.19 -7.38
C TYR A 258 12.69 4.68 -7.41
N VAL A 259 11.91 5.15 -6.44
CA VAL A 259 11.77 6.57 -6.12
C VAL A 259 12.51 6.88 -4.84
N VAL A 260 13.19 8.02 -4.77
CA VAL A 260 13.90 8.46 -3.56
C VAL A 260 13.78 9.96 -3.41
N SER A 261 13.52 10.43 -2.20
CA SER A 261 13.54 11.87 -1.87
C SER A 261 13.76 12.10 -0.38
N GLU A 262 14.27 13.26 -0.06
CA GLU A 262 14.32 13.81 1.29
C GLU A 262 13.07 14.67 1.52
N LEU A 263 12.15 14.21 2.37
CA LEU A 263 10.87 14.85 2.67
C LEU A 263 11.03 15.81 3.85
N ASP A 264 10.76 17.10 3.65
CA ASP A 264 10.77 18.07 4.73
C ASP A 264 9.40 18.15 5.44
N MET A 265 9.33 17.71 6.68
CA MET A 265 8.10 17.73 7.47
C MET A 265 7.55 19.14 7.72
N GLU A 266 8.33 20.20 7.51
CA GLU A 266 7.84 21.58 7.54
C GLU A 266 6.84 21.87 6.41
N GLU A 267 6.93 21.16 5.28
CA GLU A 267 5.92 21.29 4.21
C GLU A 267 4.53 20.82 4.67
N VAL A 268 4.47 19.78 5.52
CA VAL A 268 3.21 19.33 6.14
C VAL A 268 2.65 20.42 7.05
N THR A 269 3.50 20.99 7.90
CA THR A 269 3.13 22.10 8.79
C THR A 269 2.63 23.30 8.00
N TYR A 270 3.34 23.66 6.93
CA TYR A 270 2.98 24.77 6.04
C TYR A 270 1.62 24.52 5.36
N ALA A 271 1.43 23.34 4.74
CA ALA A 271 0.18 23.01 4.07
C ALA A 271 -1.03 23.07 5.02
N ARG A 272 -0.90 22.49 6.21
CA ARG A 272 -1.95 22.50 7.25
C ARG A 272 -2.23 23.88 7.79
N GLY A 273 -1.23 24.73 7.94
CA GLY A 273 -1.38 26.11 8.39
C GLY A 273 -2.02 27.02 7.34
N ARG A 274 -1.68 26.82 6.06
CA ARG A 274 -2.18 27.63 4.95
C ARG A 274 -3.59 27.25 4.51
N LEU A 275 -3.87 25.95 4.39
CA LEU A 275 -5.14 25.39 3.96
C LEU A 275 -5.85 24.75 5.15
N ASN A 276 -6.39 25.53 6.03
CA ASN A 276 -6.89 25.09 7.34
C ASN A 276 -8.24 24.33 7.24
N TRP A 277 -8.29 23.32 6.39
CA TRP A 277 -9.51 22.58 6.08
C TRP A 277 -10.07 21.81 7.28
N GLN A 278 -9.20 21.41 8.23
CA GLN A 278 -9.66 20.73 9.44
C GLN A 278 -10.56 21.63 10.29
N ARG A 279 -10.21 22.91 10.43
CA ARG A 279 -11.01 23.91 11.17
C ARG A 279 -12.34 24.17 10.49
N ASP A 280 -12.34 24.21 9.16
CA ASP A 280 -13.46 24.67 8.34
C ASP A 280 -14.39 23.51 7.91
N ARG A 281 -14.19 22.29 8.44
CA ARG A 281 -15.06 21.14 8.24
C ARG A 281 -16.38 21.30 9.01
N HIS A 282 -17.44 20.69 8.48
CA HIS A 282 -18.74 20.57 9.08
C HIS A 282 -19.11 19.11 9.35
N PRO A 283 -18.45 18.41 10.31
CA PRO A 283 -18.66 16.97 10.55
C PRO A 283 -20.12 16.62 10.84
N GLU A 284 -20.87 17.55 11.44
CA GLU A 284 -22.30 17.42 11.74
C GLU A 284 -23.18 17.20 10.49
N LEU A 285 -22.68 17.55 9.30
CA LEU A 285 -23.38 17.37 8.03
C LEU A 285 -23.01 16.07 7.31
N TYR A 286 -21.99 15.33 7.76
CA TYR A 286 -21.44 14.19 7.04
C TYR A 286 -21.95 12.83 7.55
N GLY A 287 -22.98 12.82 8.40
CA GLY A 287 -23.52 11.59 9.00
C GLY A 287 -23.89 10.51 7.97
N MET A 288 -24.40 10.92 6.81
CA MET A 288 -24.76 9.99 5.73
C MET A 288 -23.57 9.21 5.16
N VAL A 289 -22.35 9.78 5.22
CA VAL A 289 -21.13 9.13 4.71
C VAL A 289 -20.74 7.94 5.59
N SER A 290 -21.04 7.98 6.87
CA SER A 290 -20.71 6.94 7.84
C SER A 290 -21.89 6.02 8.19
N ASP A 291 -23.09 6.30 7.68
CA ASP A 291 -24.26 5.46 7.91
C ASP A 291 -24.31 4.28 6.92
N PRO A 292 -24.10 3.03 7.39
CA PRO A 292 -24.12 1.85 6.52
C PRO A 292 -25.50 1.56 5.92
N ASN A 293 -26.56 2.17 6.44
CA ASN A 293 -27.94 2.00 5.96
C ASN A 293 -28.32 3.08 4.93
N PHE A 294 -27.50 4.11 4.76
CA PHE A 294 -27.77 5.14 3.77
C PHE A 294 -27.44 4.63 2.37
N ALA A 295 -28.46 4.41 1.56
CA ALA A 295 -28.31 4.09 0.15
C ALA A 295 -29.08 5.09 -0.70
N PRO A 296 -28.47 5.72 -1.73
CA PRO A 296 -29.20 6.58 -2.64
C PRO A 296 -30.34 5.82 -3.32
N LYS A 297 -31.54 6.43 -3.36
CA LYS A 297 -32.68 5.84 -4.07
C LYS A 297 -32.35 5.66 -5.55
N GLY A 298 -32.54 4.45 -6.09
CA GLY A 298 -32.31 4.12 -7.50
C GLY A 298 -30.92 3.61 -7.84
N LEU A 299 -30.00 3.50 -6.89
CA LEU A 299 -28.79 2.70 -7.08
C LEU A 299 -29.14 1.22 -6.87
N ILE A 300 -28.94 0.43 -7.93
CA ILE A 300 -29.06 -1.03 -7.84
C ILE A 300 -27.74 -1.53 -7.25
N PHE A 301 -27.73 -1.77 -5.95
CA PHE A 301 -26.72 -2.60 -5.33
C PHE A 301 -27.19 -4.04 -5.52
N GLU A 302 -26.59 -4.77 -6.43
CA GLU A 302 -26.76 -6.22 -6.46
C GLU A 302 -26.22 -6.77 -5.13
N LYS A 303 -27.15 -7.14 -4.24
CA LYS A 303 -26.83 -7.92 -3.05
C LYS A 303 -26.44 -9.31 -3.54
N GLY A 304 -25.18 -9.62 -3.51
CA GLY A 304 -24.73 -10.97 -3.73
C GLY A 304 -23.44 -11.07 -4.53
N PHE A 305 -22.38 -11.07 -3.85
CA PHE A 305 -21.14 -11.72 -4.26
C PHE A 305 -20.72 -12.67 -3.15
#